data_c73567a829f3f988fc46988796fd02be
#
_entry.id   c73567a829f3f988fc46988796fd02be
#
_cell.length_a   1.000
_cell.length_b   1.000
_cell.length_c   1.000
_cell.angle_alpha   90.00
_cell.angle_beta   90.00
_cell.angle_gamma   90.00
#
_symmetry.space_group_name_H-M   'P 1'
#
loop_
_entity.id
_entity.type
_entity.pdbx_description
1 polymer ?
#
loop_
_entity_poly.entity_id
_entity_poly.type
_entity_poly.pdbx_seq_one_letter_code
_entity_poly.pdbx_strand_id
1 'polypeptide(L)' 'MLAVEEALQEFEREYPRKAEVVTLSFFGGLDTAEIAEVLKLSTRTVEREWRFAKAWLNNRLAEREDGN' A
#
# COMPACT_ATOMS: atom_id res chain seq x y z
N MET A 1 -19.55 -6.47 -0.39
CA MET A 1 -18.66 -5.59 0.36
C MET A 1 -17.21 -5.87 -0.02
N LEU A 2 -16.45 -4.81 -0.28
CA LEU A 2 -15.05 -4.97 -0.67
C LEU A 2 -14.17 -5.16 0.56
N ALA A 3 -13.49 -6.28 0.62
CA ALA A 3 -12.56 -6.53 1.71
C ALA A 3 -11.24 -5.81 1.45
N VAL A 4 -10.52 -5.52 2.52
CA VAL A 4 -9.21 -4.89 2.41
C VAL A 4 -8.29 -5.76 1.55
N GLU A 5 -8.39 -7.07 1.72
CA GLU A 5 -7.58 -7.99 0.95
C GLU A 5 -7.81 -7.86 -0.55
N GLU A 6 -9.07 -7.70 -0.94
CA GLU A 6 -9.39 -7.53 -2.35
C GLU A 6 -8.81 -6.23 -2.91
N ALA A 7 -8.92 -5.17 -2.11
CA ALA A 7 -8.35 -3.88 -2.52
C ALA A 7 -6.84 -3.97 -2.66
N LEU A 8 -6.19 -4.68 -1.74
CA LEU A 8 -4.75 -4.87 -1.80
C LEU A 8 -4.35 -5.66 -3.04
N GLN A 9 -5.13 -6.67 -3.40
CA GLN A 9 -4.85 -7.45 -4.60
C GLN A 9 -4.96 -6.59 -5.85
N GLU A 10 -5.97 -5.72 -5.90
CA GLU A 10 -6.10 -4.80 -7.03
C GLU A 10 -4.92 -3.85 -7.09
N PHE A 11 -4.53 -3.33 -5.93
CA PHE A 11 -3.42 -2.40 -5.85
C PHE A 11 -2.13 -3.08 -6.31
N GLU A 12 -1.92 -4.30 -5.89
CA GLU A 12 -0.74 -5.06 -6.26
C GLU A 12 -0.67 -5.26 -7.78
N ARG A 13 -1.82 -5.49 -8.38
CA ARG A 13 -1.89 -5.70 -9.81
C ARG A 13 -1.53 -4.44 -10.59
N GLU A 14 -2.01 -3.29 -10.11
CA GLU A 14 -1.79 -2.03 -10.81
C GLU A 14 -0.46 -1.38 -10.46
N TYR A 15 -0.02 -1.55 -9.22
CA TYR A 15 1.19 -0.90 -8.71
C TYR A 15 2.04 -1.90 -7.94
N PRO A 16 2.64 -2.87 -8.64
CA PRO A 16 3.37 -3.93 -7.93
C PRO A 16 4.51 -3.43 -7.05
N ARG A 17 5.22 -2.40 -7.49
CA ARG A 17 6.34 -1.89 -6.70
C ARG A 17 5.86 -1.17 -5.44
N LYS A 18 4.82 -0.36 -5.60
CA LYS A 18 4.26 0.33 -4.45
C LYS A 18 3.62 -0.65 -3.48
N ALA A 19 3.06 -1.72 -4.01
CA ALA A 19 2.45 -2.75 -3.18
C ALA A 19 3.47 -3.46 -2.30
N GLU A 20 4.72 -3.53 -2.74
CA GLU A 20 5.77 -4.13 -1.91
C GLU A 20 5.93 -3.37 -0.59
N VAL A 21 5.84 -2.05 -0.65
CA VAL A 21 5.92 -1.23 0.55
C VAL A 21 4.80 -1.59 1.51
N VAL A 22 3.58 -1.72 0.98
CA VAL A 22 2.42 -2.07 1.79
C VAL A 22 2.59 -3.46 2.40
N THR A 23 3.02 -4.41 1.59
CA THR A 23 3.19 -5.78 2.05
C THR A 23 4.22 -5.87 3.16
N LEU A 24 5.36 -5.22 2.98
CA LEU A 24 6.41 -5.26 4.00
C LEU A 24 5.97 -4.57 5.27
N SER A 25 5.17 -3.51 5.15
CA SER A 25 4.69 -2.80 6.33
C SER A 25 3.63 -3.59 7.08
N PHE A 26 2.60 -4.06 6.36
CA PHE A 26 1.48 -4.73 7.00
C PHE A 26 1.78 -6.16 7.41
N PHE A 27 2.38 -6.90 6.51
CA PHE A 27 2.58 -8.34 6.75
C PHE A 27 3.96 -8.64 7.29
N GLY A 28 4.94 -7.84 6.91
CA GLY A 28 6.29 -8.02 7.39
C GLY A 28 6.59 -7.32 8.70
N GLY A 29 5.75 -6.34 9.07
CA GLY A 29 5.95 -5.59 10.30
C GLY A 29 7.19 -4.71 10.27
N LEU A 30 7.67 -4.34 9.09
CA LEU A 30 8.86 -3.53 8.96
C LEU A 30 8.52 -2.04 9.05
N ASP A 31 9.43 -1.26 9.62
CA ASP A 31 9.23 0.19 9.63
C ASP A 31 9.82 0.80 8.35
N THR A 32 9.64 2.12 8.22
CA THR A 32 10.06 2.83 7.01
C THR A 32 11.53 2.62 6.68
N ALA A 33 12.39 2.71 7.70
CA ALA A 33 13.83 2.55 7.47
C ALA A 33 14.16 1.15 7.01
N GLU A 34 13.52 0.15 7.60
CA GLU A 34 13.75 -1.23 7.23
C GLU A 34 13.29 -1.52 5.82
N ILE A 35 12.12 -0.98 5.45
CA ILE A 35 11.61 -1.16 4.10
C ILE A 35 12.55 -0.51 3.09
N ALA A 36 13.02 0.69 3.42
CA ALA A 36 13.94 1.40 2.54
C ALA A 36 15.20 0.57 2.29
N GLU A 37 15.69 -0.09 3.33
CA GLU A 37 16.87 -0.92 3.22
C GLU A 37 16.61 -2.13 2.33
N VAL A 38 15.49 -2.80 2.57
CA VAL A 38 15.14 -4.01 1.81
C VAL A 38 14.96 -3.69 0.33
N LEU A 39 14.27 -2.60 0.04
CA LEU A 39 13.96 -2.25 -1.35
C LEU A 39 15.02 -1.36 -1.99
N LYS A 40 16.04 -0.98 -1.22
CA LYS A 40 17.13 -0.11 -1.70
C LYS A 40 16.59 1.22 -2.21
N LEU A 41 15.70 1.81 -1.41
CA LEU A 41 15.11 3.11 -1.67
C LEU A 41 15.45 4.05 -0.52
N SER A 42 15.26 5.35 -0.75
CA SER A 42 15.39 6.29 0.34
C SER A 42 14.13 6.22 1.21
N THR A 43 14.26 6.62 2.47
CA THR A 43 13.11 6.64 3.35
C THR A 43 12.04 7.59 2.83
N ARG A 44 12.48 8.69 2.20
CA ARG A 44 11.54 9.65 1.62
C ARG A 44 10.69 8.99 0.53
N THR A 45 11.32 8.19 -0.31
CA THR A 45 10.60 7.48 -1.36
C THR A 45 9.61 6.50 -0.76
N VAL A 46 10.04 5.75 0.27
CA VAL A 46 9.14 4.79 0.93
C VAL A 46 7.93 5.52 1.51
N GLU A 47 8.16 6.65 2.17
CA GLU A 47 7.07 7.43 2.75
C GLU A 47 6.10 7.91 1.68
N ARG A 48 6.62 8.35 0.55
CA ARG A 48 5.78 8.81 -0.55
C ARG A 48 4.95 7.68 -1.14
N GLU A 49 5.58 6.53 -1.33
CA GLU A 49 4.87 5.35 -1.85
C GLU A 49 3.79 4.90 -0.89
N TRP A 50 4.11 4.92 0.39
CA TRP A 50 3.16 4.55 1.42
C TRP A 50 1.96 5.49 1.45
N ARG A 51 2.23 6.79 1.34
CA ARG A 51 1.17 7.79 1.32
C ARG A 51 0.25 7.61 0.13
N PHE A 52 0.83 7.34 -1.03
CA PHE A 52 0.05 7.06 -2.23
C PHE A 52 -0.83 5.83 -2.02
N ALA A 53 -0.26 4.78 -1.47
CA ALA A 53 -0.99 3.54 -1.25
C ALA A 53 -2.17 3.74 -0.30
N LYS A 54 -1.93 4.48 0.77
CA LYS A 54 -3.00 4.74 1.73
C LYS A 54 -4.15 5.52 1.09
N ALA A 55 -3.80 6.52 0.31
CA ALA A 55 -4.83 7.33 -0.37
C ALA A 55 -5.61 6.49 -1.36
N TRP A 56 -4.91 5.67 -2.13
CA TRP A 56 -5.55 4.81 -3.11
C TRP A 56 -6.52 3.82 -2.44
N LEU A 57 -6.04 3.18 -1.38
CA LEU A 57 -6.86 2.20 -0.66
C LEU A 57 -8.07 2.86 0.00
N ASN A 58 -7.88 4.03 0.60
CA ASN A 58 -8.98 4.73 1.22
C ASN A 58 -10.04 5.12 0.19
N ASN A 59 -9.61 5.61 -0.96
CA ASN A 59 -10.54 5.97 -2.03
C ASN A 59 -11.30 4.75 -2.53
N ARG A 60 -10.58 3.66 -2.69
CA ARG A 60 -11.21 2.44 -3.21
C ARG A 60 -12.28 1.91 -2.26
N LEU A 61 -11.94 1.87 -0.98
CA LEU A 61 -12.88 1.38 0.03
C LEU A 61 -14.06 2.32 0.20
N ALA A 62 -13.80 3.63 0.15
CA ALA A 62 -14.86 4.62 0.29
C ALA A 62 -15.82 4.57 -0.90
N GLU A 63 -15.29 4.39 -2.10
CA GLU A 63 -16.11 4.24 -3.29
C GLU A 63 -17.08 3.08 -3.16
N ARG A 64 -16.57 1.97 -2.64
CA ARG A 64 -17.42 0.78 -2.48
C ARG A 64 -18.52 1.03 -1.48
N GLU A 65 -18.20 1.73 -0.41
CA GLU A 65 -19.21 2.03 0.60
C GLU A 65 -20.25 3.01 0.07
N ASP A 66 -19.79 4.03 -0.65
CA ASP A 66 -20.68 5.03 -1.20
C ASP A 66 -21.52 4.49 -2.36
N GLY A 67 -21.03 3.46 -3.01
CA GLY A 67 -21.71 2.88 -4.15
C GLY A 67 -22.97 2.11 -3.81
N ASN A 68 -23.29 2.03 -2.55
CA ASN A 68 -24.51 1.32 -2.14
C ASN A 68 -25.77 2.15 -2.35
#